data_4ccedab323e931090240a2818ad21c68
#
_entry.id   4ccedab323e931090240a2818ad21c68
#
_cell.length_a   1.000
_cell.length_b   1.000
_cell.length_c   1.000
_cell.angle_alpha   90.00
_cell.angle_beta   90.00
_cell.angle_gamma   90.00
#
_symmetry.space_group_name_H-M   'P 1'
#
loop_
_entity.id
_entity.type
_entity.pdbx_description
1 polymer ?
#
loop_
_entity_poly.entity_id
_entity_poly.type
_entity_poly.pdbx_seq_one_letter_code
_entity_poly.pdbx_strand_id
1 'polypeptide(L)'
;MKLIINIKPFSFQLTRKLITSQGIIHNKVGLLLQIKDSNGNYGWGEVSPIEKKELEKSIESLDFIGNQTTKDSIENHLFELPGALAFGLGSCLADLESLTQRKLNLEGFDVAKSAYLLPTDIDPLESIRKYVDESNEKKSSCTIKWKVSHLENNFKEEKTLQKILDILPNNFKLRIDPNGGWSRQKAQEWSNELKNEPRLEWIEQPLPSKDIEGLFSLATQIPIALDESLVEFPYLRKTWKSWQIRRPALDGDPRLLLKEIEQEDSQTVI
;
A
#
# COMPACT_ATOMS: atom_id res chain seq x y z
N MET A 1 -8.59 -16.90 26.92
CA MET A 1 -9.76 -17.45 26.18
C MET A 1 -9.25 -18.51 25.21
N LYS A 2 -9.83 -19.74 25.20
CA LYS A 2 -9.47 -20.81 24.26
C LYS A 2 -10.07 -20.52 22.88
N LEU A 3 -9.29 -20.74 21.83
CA LEU A 3 -9.65 -20.49 20.45
C LEU A 3 -9.34 -21.72 19.58
N ILE A 4 -10.17 -21.94 18.56
CA ILE A 4 -9.97 -22.91 17.50
C ILE A 4 -9.75 -22.15 16.20
N ILE A 5 -8.67 -22.47 15.49
CA ILE A 5 -8.35 -21.90 14.19
C ILE A 5 -8.72 -22.90 13.10
N ASN A 6 -9.61 -22.52 12.21
CA ASN A 6 -9.94 -23.24 10.99
C ASN A 6 -9.29 -22.54 9.80
N ILE A 7 -8.63 -23.31 8.93
CA ILE A 7 -7.89 -22.79 7.78
C ILE A 7 -8.48 -23.41 6.52
N LYS A 8 -8.80 -22.58 5.54
CA LYS A 8 -9.28 -23.01 4.23
C LYS A 8 -8.43 -22.38 3.12
N PRO A 9 -7.58 -23.14 2.44
CA PRO A 9 -6.84 -22.64 1.30
C PRO A 9 -7.79 -22.33 0.14
N PHE A 10 -7.44 -21.31 -0.67
CA PHE A 10 -8.13 -20.97 -1.89
C PHE A 10 -7.16 -20.66 -3.02
N SER A 11 -7.61 -20.88 -4.24
CA SER A 11 -6.94 -20.46 -5.48
C SER A 11 -7.99 -20.17 -6.54
N PHE A 12 -7.85 -19.03 -7.22
CA PHE A 12 -8.69 -18.70 -8.37
C PHE A 12 -7.90 -17.92 -9.42
N GLN A 13 -8.32 -18.04 -10.67
CA GLN A 13 -7.75 -17.30 -11.77
C GLN A 13 -8.23 -15.84 -11.73
N LEU A 14 -7.30 -14.90 -11.87
CA LEU A 14 -7.64 -13.48 -11.99
C LEU A 14 -8.30 -13.21 -13.34
N THR A 15 -9.34 -12.39 -13.36
CA THR A 15 -10.01 -11.95 -14.59
C THR A 15 -9.09 -11.12 -15.48
N ARG A 16 -8.13 -10.42 -14.87
CA ARG A 16 -7.03 -9.73 -15.55
C ARG A 16 -5.73 -10.09 -14.88
N LYS A 17 -4.69 -10.40 -15.66
CA LYS A 17 -3.35 -10.64 -15.14
C LYS A 17 -2.85 -9.41 -14.38
N LEU A 18 -2.21 -9.63 -13.25
CA LEU A 18 -1.54 -8.58 -12.49
C LEU A 18 -0.07 -8.54 -12.90
N ILE A 19 0.39 -7.41 -13.42
CA ILE A 19 1.79 -7.18 -13.77
C ILE A 19 2.45 -6.49 -12.59
N THR A 20 3.51 -7.10 -12.06
CA THR A 20 4.30 -6.57 -10.94
C THR A 20 5.77 -6.47 -11.32
N SER A 21 6.58 -5.79 -10.53
CA SER A 21 8.04 -5.77 -10.69
C SER A 21 8.70 -7.16 -10.58
N GLN A 22 8.00 -8.13 -9.99
CA GLN A 22 8.48 -9.51 -9.80
C GLN A 22 7.95 -10.50 -10.84
N GLY A 23 7.09 -10.04 -11.77
CA GLY A 23 6.53 -10.87 -12.82
C GLY A 23 5.02 -10.76 -12.98
N ILE A 24 4.46 -11.68 -13.75
CA ILE A 24 3.03 -11.70 -14.08
C ILE A 24 2.32 -12.74 -13.22
N ILE A 25 1.26 -12.30 -12.55
CA ILE A 25 0.42 -13.13 -11.69
C ILE A 25 -0.88 -13.42 -12.42
N HIS A 26 -1.18 -14.70 -12.60
CA HIS A 26 -2.41 -15.17 -13.23
C HIS A 26 -3.44 -15.67 -12.22
N ASN A 27 -2.96 -16.23 -11.10
CA ASN A 27 -3.80 -16.81 -10.06
C ASN A 27 -3.59 -16.09 -8.74
N LYS A 28 -4.70 -15.82 -8.03
CA LYS A 28 -4.67 -15.41 -6.64
C LYS A 28 -4.74 -16.65 -5.77
N VAL A 29 -3.82 -16.78 -4.82
CA VAL A 29 -3.77 -17.86 -3.85
C VAL A 29 -3.73 -17.31 -2.44
N GLY A 30 -4.27 -18.05 -1.47
CA GLY A 30 -4.27 -17.61 -0.10
C GLY A 30 -4.98 -18.57 0.83
N LEU A 31 -5.18 -18.12 2.06
CA LEU A 31 -5.88 -18.84 3.13
C LEU A 31 -7.01 -17.96 3.66
N LEU A 32 -8.19 -18.54 3.82
CA LEU A 32 -9.23 -17.99 4.68
C LEU A 32 -9.03 -18.56 6.07
N LEU A 33 -9.01 -17.69 7.05
CA LEU A 33 -8.93 -18.04 8.47
C LEU A 33 -10.28 -17.81 9.13
N GLN A 34 -10.65 -18.71 10.02
CA GLN A 34 -11.75 -18.52 10.95
C GLN A 34 -11.26 -18.86 12.35
N ILE A 35 -11.37 -17.91 13.26
CA ILE A 35 -11.13 -18.18 14.69
C ILE A 35 -12.50 -18.31 15.39
N LYS A 36 -12.65 -19.37 16.20
CA LYS A 36 -13.88 -19.64 16.96
C LYS A 36 -13.54 -19.73 18.45
N ASP A 37 -14.37 -19.08 19.31
CA ASP A 37 -14.26 -19.15 20.75
C ASP A 37 -15.09 -20.31 21.34
N SER A 38 -14.97 -20.52 22.67
CA SER A 38 -15.74 -21.54 23.39
C SER A 38 -17.24 -21.27 23.44
N ASN A 39 -17.69 -20.07 23.18
CA ASN A 39 -19.10 -19.66 23.19
C ASN A 39 -19.76 -19.81 21.81
N GLY A 40 -18.97 -20.19 20.80
CA GLY A 40 -19.43 -20.34 19.44
C GLY A 40 -19.36 -19.07 18.58
N ASN A 41 -18.87 -17.95 19.14
CA ASN A 41 -18.59 -16.76 18.33
C ASN A 41 -17.39 -17.03 17.43
N TYR A 42 -17.35 -16.37 16.27
CA TYR A 42 -16.28 -16.54 15.31
C TYR A 42 -15.92 -15.21 14.64
N GLY A 43 -14.69 -15.12 14.19
CA GLY A 43 -14.19 -14.02 13.37
C GLY A 43 -13.43 -14.54 12.18
N TRP A 44 -13.40 -13.75 11.10
CA TRP A 44 -12.80 -14.10 9.82
C TRP A 44 -11.58 -13.23 9.50
N GLY A 45 -10.66 -13.82 8.74
CA GLY A 45 -9.50 -13.14 8.21
C GLY A 45 -9.01 -13.79 6.93
N GLU A 46 -8.17 -13.07 6.19
CA GLU A 46 -7.56 -13.54 4.95
C GLU A 46 -6.05 -13.37 5.02
N VAL A 47 -5.31 -14.37 4.52
CA VAL A 47 -3.86 -14.35 4.33
C VAL A 47 -3.60 -14.59 2.85
N SER A 48 -3.28 -13.54 2.11
CA SER A 48 -3.20 -13.64 0.66
C SER A 48 -2.17 -12.66 0.07
N PRO A 49 -0.90 -12.78 0.49
CA PRO A 49 0.17 -11.95 -0.06
C PRO A 49 0.36 -12.21 -1.55
N ILE A 50 0.98 -11.26 -2.24
CA ILE A 50 1.36 -11.42 -3.64
C ILE A 50 2.56 -12.36 -3.76
N GLU A 51 3.51 -12.24 -2.83
CA GLU A 51 4.71 -13.06 -2.81
C GLU A 51 4.46 -14.46 -2.27
N LYS A 52 4.76 -15.46 -3.10
CA LYS A 52 4.61 -16.88 -2.73
C LYS A 52 5.38 -17.23 -1.46
N LYS A 53 6.60 -16.71 -1.32
CA LYS A 53 7.47 -16.94 -0.16
C LYS A 53 6.84 -16.44 1.15
N GLU A 54 6.11 -15.33 1.11
CA GLU A 54 5.40 -14.77 2.26
C GLU A 54 4.22 -15.70 2.67
N LEU A 55 3.53 -16.27 1.69
CA LEU A 55 2.47 -17.25 1.95
C LEU A 55 3.04 -18.54 2.55
N GLU A 56 4.17 -19.05 2.02
CA GLU A 56 4.86 -20.23 2.56
C GLU A 56 5.26 -20.06 4.03
N LYS A 57 5.88 -18.91 4.37
CA LYS A 57 6.20 -18.57 5.76
C LYS A 57 4.95 -18.48 6.64
N SER A 58 3.85 -17.94 6.11
CA SER A 58 2.58 -17.84 6.84
C SER A 58 2.02 -19.23 7.17
N ILE A 59 2.13 -20.19 6.24
CA ILE A 59 1.71 -21.58 6.46
C ILE A 59 2.57 -22.24 7.53
N GLU A 60 3.89 -22.13 7.43
CA GLU A 60 4.83 -22.67 8.44
C GLU A 60 4.54 -22.12 9.85
N SER A 61 4.27 -20.82 9.95
CA SER A 61 3.91 -20.19 11.23
C SER A 61 2.57 -20.67 11.78
N LEU A 62 1.57 -20.90 10.91
CA LEU A 62 0.28 -21.48 11.32
C LEU A 62 0.41 -22.91 11.82
N ASP A 63 1.25 -23.72 11.18
CA ASP A 63 1.53 -25.10 11.63
C ASP A 63 2.17 -25.10 13.02
N PHE A 64 3.05 -24.14 13.31
CA PHE A 64 3.64 -23.95 14.63
C PHE A 64 2.61 -23.50 15.68
N ILE A 65 1.70 -22.57 15.35
CA ILE A 65 0.63 -22.10 16.26
C ILE A 65 -0.34 -23.25 16.57
N GLY A 66 -0.63 -24.08 15.59
CA GLY A 66 -1.57 -25.19 15.69
C GLY A 66 -3.04 -24.76 15.67
N ASN A 67 -3.92 -25.75 15.62
CA ASN A 67 -5.37 -25.53 15.48
C ASN A 67 -6.07 -25.12 16.77
N GLN A 68 -5.41 -25.26 17.92
CA GLN A 68 -5.92 -24.87 19.24
C GLN A 68 -4.93 -23.98 19.96
N THR A 69 -5.39 -22.81 20.37
CA THR A 69 -4.53 -21.79 20.98
C THR A 69 -5.34 -20.93 21.96
N THR A 70 -4.76 -19.86 22.44
CA THR A 70 -5.45 -18.83 23.22
C THR A 70 -5.30 -17.48 22.57
N LYS A 71 -6.24 -16.55 22.89
CA LYS A 71 -6.16 -15.17 22.43
C LYS A 71 -4.81 -14.55 22.80
N ASP A 72 -4.43 -14.68 24.08
CA ASP A 72 -3.19 -14.10 24.61
C ASP A 72 -1.95 -14.67 23.88
N SER A 73 -1.97 -15.98 23.52
CA SER A 73 -0.91 -16.60 22.76
C SER A 73 -0.79 -16.00 21.36
N ILE A 74 -1.91 -15.76 20.66
CA ILE A 74 -1.87 -15.11 19.35
C ILE A 74 -1.34 -13.68 19.50
N GLU A 75 -1.94 -12.89 20.40
CA GLU A 75 -1.61 -11.46 20.55
C GLU A 75 -0.13 -11.23 20.92
N ASN A 76 0.43 -12.08 21.78
CA ASN A 76 1.85 -11.99 22.17
C ASN A 76 2.84 -12.27 21.03
N HIS A 77 2.41 -12.99 19.99
CA HIS A 77 3.30 -13.36 18.88
C HIS A 77 2.99 -12.62 17.56
N LEU A 78 1.90 -11.85 17.48
CA LEU A 78 1.51 -11.18 16.22
C LEU A 78 2.64 -10.36 15.59
N PHE A 79 3.47 -9.70 16.40
CA PHE A 79 4.57 -8.86 15.90
C PHE A 79 5.76 -9.68 15.33
N GLU A 80 5.86 -10.97 15.63
CA GLU A 80 6.90 -11.88 15.14
C GLU A 80 6.46 -12.61 13.85
N LEU A 81 5.15 -12.62 13.58
CA LEU A 81 4.58 -13.33 12.44
C LEU A 81 4.81 -12.57 11.12
N PRO A 82 4.82 -13.30 9.98
CA PRO A 82 4.73 -12.67 8.67
C PRO A 82 3.58 -11.67 8.61
N GLY A 83 3.81 -10.50 8.00
CA GLY A 83 2.84 -9.40 8.02
C GLY A 83 1.45 -9.78 7.53
N ALA A 84 1.37 -10.57 6.46
CA ALA A 84 0.10 -11.06 5.94
C ALA A 84 -0.64 -12.00 6.92
N LEU A 85 0.10 -12.83 7.66
CA LEU A 85 -0.51 -13.71 8.67
C LEU A 85 -0.97 -12.91 9.89
N ALA A 86 -0.16 -11.98 10.36
CA ALA A 86 -0.52 -11.09 11.47
C ALA A 86 -1.75 -10.25 11.13
N PHE A 87 -1.88 -9.77 9.88
CA PHE A 87 -3.09 -9.10 9.39
C PHE A 87 -4.30 -10.04 9.43
N GLY A 88 -4.19 -11.26 8.90
CA GLY A 88 -5.28 -12.24 8.88
C GLY A 88 -5.76 -12.62 10.28
N LEU A 89 -4.84 -12.93 11.19
CA LEU A 89 -5.17 -13.27 12.58
C LEU A 89 -5.72 -12.06 13.36
N GLY A 90 -5.12 -10.88 13.18
CA GLY A 90 -5.60 -9.63 13.78
C GLY A 90 -7.02 -9.27 13.30
N SER A 91 -7.32 -9.50 12.02
CA SER A 91 -8.68 -9.34 11.46
C SER A 91 -9.67 -10.31 12.09
N CYS A 92 -9.30 -11.59 12.24
CA CYS A 92 -10.11 -12.57 12.93
C CYS A 92 -10.43 -12.13 14.37
N LEU A 93 -9.45 -11.64 15.11
CA LEU A 93 -9.63 -11.17 16.48
C LEU A 93 -10.53 -9.90 16.53
N ALA A 94 -10.31 -8.96 15.60
CA ALA A 94 -11.16 -7.77 15.50
C ALA A 94 -12.63 -8.10 15.24
N ASP A 95 -12.89 -9.07 14.35
CA ASP A 95 -14.23 -9.53 14.03
C ASP A 95 -14.86 -10.28 15.22
N LEU A 96 -14.11 -11.19 15.85
CA LEU A 96 -14.54 -11.92 17.05
C LEU A 96 -14.90 -10.98 18.21
N GLU A 97 -14.19 -9.87 18.37
CA GLU A 97 -14.45 -8.83 19.36
C GLU A 97 -15.56 -7.87 18.95
N SER A 98 -16.23 -8.13 17.84
CA SER A 98 -17.28 -7.29 17.27
C SER A 98 -16.83 -5.84 16.97
N LEU A 99 -15.54 -5.62 16.79
CA LEU A 99 -15.01 -4.30 16.41
C LEU A 99 -15.49 -3.88 15.02
N THR A 100 -15.67 -4.87 14.12
CA THR A 100 -16.19 -4.66 12.77
C THR A 100 -17.70 -4.39 12.72
N GLN A 101 -18.44 -4.73 13.80
CA GLN A 101 -19.90 -4.53 13.90
C GLN A 101 -20.26 -3.18 14.50
N ARG A 102 -19.29 -2.41 15.00
CA ARG A 102 -19.55 -1.04 15.43
C ARG A 102 -20.05 -0.28 14.20
N LYS A 103 -21.27 0.24 14.26
CA LYS A 103 -21.75 1.20 13.28
C LYS A 103 -20.78 2.38 13.33
N LEU A 104 -19.87 2.40 12.38
CA LEU A 104 -19.09 3.60 12.14
C LEU A 104 -20.10 4.67 11.82
N ASN A 105 -20.17 5.70 12.66
CA ASN A 105 -20.90 6.90 12.30
C ASN A 105 -20.08 7.57 11.21
N LEU A 106 -20.39 7.25 9.94
CA LEU A 106 -19.73 7.81 8.77
C LEU A 106 -20.22 9.23 8.45
N GLU A 107 -21.13 9.80 9.26
CA GLU A 107 -21.53 11.19 9.15
C GLU A 107 -20.30 12.07 9.45
N GLY A 108 -19.81 12.74 8.43
CA GLY A 108 -18.60 13.58 8.49
C GLY A 108 -17.30 12.89 8.12
N PHE A 109 -17.30 11.60 7.77
CA PHE A 109 -16.14 10.96 7.15
C PHE A 109 -16.07 11.36 5.68
N ASP A 110 -15.18 12.28 5.38
CA ASP A 110 -14.83 12.59 3.99
C ASP A 110 -13.94 11.44 3.50
N VAL A 111 -14.53 10.51 2.74
CA VAL A 111 -13.77 9.39 2.16
C VAL A 111 -12.77 9.96 1.17
N ALA A 112 -11.49 9.85 1.48
CA ALA A 112 -10.42 10.29 0.60
C ALA A 112 -10.58 9.63 -0.78
N LYS A 113 -10.55 10.45 -1.83
CA LYS A 113 -10.66 9.96 -3.21
C LYS A 113 -9.39 9.20 -3.58
N SER A 114 -9.56 8.04 -4.24
CA SER A 114 -8.42 7.32 -4.80
C SER A 114 -7.77 8.12 -5.92
N ALA A 115 -6.44 8.06 -6.01
CA ALA A 115 -5.72 8.60 -7.16
C ALA A 115 -6.05 7.78 -8.42
N TYR A 116 -6.16 8.44 -9.56
CA TYR A 116 -6.25 7.77 -10.86
C TYR A 116 -4.87 7.26 -11.28
N LEU A 117 -4.71 5.95 -11.31
CA LEU A 117 -3.48 5.32 -11.79
C LEU A 117 -3.46 5.33 -13.32
N LEU A 118 -2.46 5.99 -13.90
CA LEU A 118 -2.28 5.99 -15.36
C LEU A 118 -1.94 4.57 -15.85
N PRO A 119 -2.63 4.09 -16.90
CA PRO A 119 -2.31 2.82 -17.53
C PRO A 119 -0.87 2.81 -18.05
N THR A 120 -0.20 1.67 -17.96
CA THR A 120 1.17 1.49 -18.46
C THR A 120 1.23 1.05 -19.93
N ASP A 121 0.10 0.61 -20.47
CA ASP A 121 -0.07 0.08 -21.83
C ASP A 121 -0.66 1.11 -22.83
N ILE A 122 -0.98 2.30 -22.35
CA ILE A 122 -1.54 3.40 -23.16
C ILE A 122 -0.65 4.64 -22.99
N ASP A 123 -0.64 5.53 -23.99
CA ASP A 123 0.04 6.83 -23.85
C ASP A 123 -0.49 7.59 -22.63
N PRO A 124 0.35 7.91 -21.64
CA PRO A 124 -0.09 8.62 -20.46
C PRO A 124 -0.77 9.96 -20.78
N LEU A 125 -0.38 10.64 -21.86
CA LEU A 125 -0.98 11.93 -22.26
C LEU A 125 -2.43 11.76 -22.75
N GLU A 126 -2.72 10.69 -23.49
CA GLU A 126 -4.07 10.38 -23.92
C GLU A 126 -4.96 10.08 -22.72
N SER A 127 -4.46 9.24 -21.81
CA SER A 127 -5.17 8.87 -20.59
C SER A 127 -5.46 10.08 -19.69
N ILE A 128 -4.49 11.00 -19.54
CA ILE A 128 -4.68 12.21 -18.74
C ILE A 128 -5.72 13.12 -19.36
N ARG A 129 -5.65 13.40 -20.67
CA ARG A 129 -6.62 14.27 -21.33
C ARG A 129 -8.04 13.77 -21.11
N LYS A 130 -8.27 12.49 -21.39
CA LYS A 130 -9.58 11.86 -21.17
C LYS A 130 -10.06 12.02 -19.72
N TYR A 131 -9.18 11.74 -18.76
CA TYR A 131 -9.53 11.82 -17.33
C TYR A 131 -9.78 13.26 -16.86
N VAL A 132 -9.01 14.22 -17.37
CA VAL A 132 -9.21 15.66 -17.10
C VAL A 132 -10.55 16.13 -17.65
N ASP A 133 -10.90 15.77 -18.88
CA ASP A 133 -12.17 16.14 -19.50
C ASP A 133 -13.35 15.58 -18.69
N GLU A 134 -13.33 14.30 -18.34
CA GLU A 134 -14.37 13.65 -17.53
C GLU A 134 -14.47 14.26 -16.11
N SER A 135 -13.37 14.73 -15.55
CA SER A 135 -13.32 15.32 -14.20
C SER A 135 -13.77 16.77 -14.18
N ASN A 136 -13.48 17.52 -15.24
CA ASN A 136 -13.94 18.89 -15.41
C ASN A 136 -15.47 18.96 -15.50
N GLU A 137 -16.10 17.99 -16.17
CA GLU A 137 -17.57 17.87 -16.19
C GLU A 137 -18.16 17.72 -14.78
N LYS A 138 -17.44 17.03 -13.87
CA LYS A 138 -17.84 16.76 -12.49
C LYS A 138 -17.40 17.86 -11.50
N LYS A 139 -16.66 18.89 -11.95
CA LYS A 139 -16.08 19.95 -11.12
C LYS A 139 -15.30 19.42 -9.90
N SER A 140 -14.61 18.31 -10.04
CA SER A 140 -13.88 17.66 -8.94
C SER A 140 -12.36 17.86 -9.07
N SER A 141 -11.69 18.15 -7.95
CA SER A 141 -10.23 18.00 -7.87
C SER A 141 -9.86 16.54 -7.89
N CYS A 142 -8.78 16.17 -8.57
CA CYS A 142 -8.36 14.79 -8.71
C CYS A 142 -6.85 14.66 -8.53
N THR A 143 -6.42 13.50 -8.08
CA THR A 143 -5.01 13.12 -8.02
C THR A 143 -4.72 12.08 -9.08
N ILE A 144 -3.64 12.27 -9.82
CA ILE A 144 -3.13 11.34 -10.82
C ILE A 144 -1.87 10.69 -10.28
N LYS A 145 -1.77 9.36 -10.38
CA LYS A 145 -0.55 8.61 -10.09
C LYS A 145 0.06 8.10 -11.39
N TRP A 146 1.30 8.46 -11.65
CA TRP A 146 2.06 8.05 -12.82
C TRP A 146 3.25 7.17 -12.42
N LYS A 147 3.25 5.92 -12.90
CA LYS A 147 4.38 5.01 -12.75
C LYS A 147 5.41 5.26 -13.83
N VAL A 148 6.66 5.43 -13.41
CA VAL A 148 7.82 5.71 -14.28
C VAL A 148 8.91 4.65 -14.08
N SER A 149 9.99 4.72 -14.88
CA SER A 149 11.12 3.77 -14.83
C SER A 149 10.82 2.34 -15.32
N HIS A 150 9.67 2.11 -15.92
CA HIS A 150 9.34 0.82 -16.54
C HIS A 150 9.73 0.73 -18.02
N LEU A 151 10.16 1.84 -18.61
CA LEU A 151 10.56 1.91 -20.01
C LEU A 151 12.07 2.11 -20.10
N GLU A 152 12.75 1.37 -20.96
CA GLU A 152 14.18 1.47 -21.24
C GLU A 152 14.65 2.86 -21.77
N ASN A 153 13.72 3.79 -21.97
CA ASN A 153 13.95 5.09 -22.59
C ASN A 153 13.69 6.27 -21.62
N ASN A 154 14.66 6.57 -20.78
CA ASN A 154 14.63 7.70 -19.84
C ASN A 154 14.32 9.06 -20.50
N PHE A 155 14.84 9.34 -21.69
CA PHE A 155 14.56 10.58 -22.43
C PHE A 155 13.10 10.81 -22.81
N LYS A 156 12.28 9.74 -22.88
CA LYS A 156 10.85 9.88 -23.13
C LYS A 156 10.09 10.32 -21.88
N GLU A 157 10.50 9.88 -20.69
CA GLU A 157 9.80 10.19 -19.44
C GLU A 157 9.89 11.69 -19.10
N GLU A 158 11.07 12.30 -19.20
CA GLU A 158 11.28 13.74 -18.95
C GLU A 158 10.43 14.61 -19.89
N LYS A 159 10.46 14.30 -21.20
CA LYS A 159 9.61 15.01 -22.18
C LYS A 159 8.14 14.78 -21.93
N THR A 160 7.79 13.60 -21.44
CA THR A 160 6.41 13.26 -21.10
C THR A 160 5.96 14.03 -19.84
N LEU A 161 6.85 14.17 -18.84
CA LEU A 161 6.57 14.98 -17.65
C LEU A 161 6.19 16.41 -18.04
N GLN A 162 6.98 17.09 -18.87
CA GLN A 162 6.68 18.47 -19.30
C GLN A 162 5.29 18.56 -19.93
N LYS A 163 4.97 17.65 -20.84
CA LYS A 163 3.65 17.62 -21.47
C LYS A 163 2.52 17.30 -20.50
N ILE A 164 2.78 16.47 -19.49
CA ILE A 164 1.81 16.20 -18.40
C ILE A 164 1.56 17.51 -17.64
N LEU A 165 2.62 18.22 -17.27
CA LEU A 165 2.51 19.49 -16.56
C LEU A 165 1.80 20.58 -17.39
N ASP A 166 1.96 20.57 -18.70
CA ASP A 166 1.28 21.52 -19.59
C ASP A 166 -0.24 21.30 -19.65
N ILE A 167 -0.70 20.06 -19.53
CA ILE A 167 -2.13 19.71 -19.64
C ILE A 167 -2.84 19.54 -18.30
N LEU A 168 -2.09 19.36 -17.20
CA LEU A 168 -2.67 19.13 -15.87
C LEU A 168 -3.23 20.43 -15.30
N PRO A 169 -4.52 20.48 -14.92
CA PRO A 169 -5.11 21.66 -14.30
C PRO A 169 -4.51 21.99 -12.93
N ASN A 170 -4.54 23.25 -12.53
CA ASN A 170 -3.96 23.70 -11.26
C ASN A 170 -4.60 23.10 -10.00
N ASN A 171 -5.85 22.66 -10.10
CA ASN A 171 -6.57 22.00 -9.00
C ASN A 171 -6.35 20.48 -8.94
N PHE A 172 -5.51 19.94 -9.81
CA PHE A 172 -5.11 18.53 -9.79
C PHE A 172 -3.81 18.34 -9.02
N LYS A 173 -3.60 17.11 -8.54
CA LYS A 173 -2.34 16.68 -7.93
C LYS A 173 -1.69 15.56 -8.75
N LEU A 174 -0.37 15.53 -8.72
CA LEU A 174 0.46 14.54 -9.40
C LEU A 174 1.28 13.75 -8.37
N ARG A 175 1.20 12.44 -8.42
CA ARG A 175 2.07 11.49 -7.73
C ARG A 175 2.91 10.77 -8.77
N ILE A 176 4.21 10.70 -8.56
CA ILE A 176 5.16 10.04 -9.46
C ILE A 176 5.73 8.84 -8.73
N ASP A 177 5.70 7.66 -9.34
CA ASP A 177 6.09 6.41 -8.70
C ASP A 177 7.14 5.65 -9.52
N PRO A 178 8.43 5.83 -9.20
CA PRO A 178 9.54 5.08 -9.80
C PRO A 178 9.71 3.66 -9.27
N ASN A 179 8.99 3.24 -8.23
CA ASN A 179 9.13 1.93 -7.57
C ASN A 179 10.59 1.56 -7.24
N GLY A 180 11.37 2.48 -6.71
CA GLY A 180 12.77 2.27 -6.35
C GLY A 180 13.74 2.18 -7.53
N GLY A 181 13.30 2.52 -8.74
CA GLY A 181 14.05 2.30 -9.97
C GLY A 181 15.05 3.40 -10.34
N TRP A 182 15.11 4.52 -9.61
CA TRP A 182 16.02 5.60 -9.94
C TRP A 182 17.38 5.46 -9.24
N SER A 183 18.43 5.96 -9.92
CA SER A 183 19.71 6.28 -9.28
C SER A 183 19.59 7.57 -8.47
N ARG A 184 20.49 7.81 -7.50
CA ARG A 184 20.57 9.07 -6.76
C ARG A 184 20.68 10.29 -7.70
N GLN A 185 21.45 10.17 -8.79
CA GLN A 185 21.58 11.24 -9.77
C GLN A 185 20.25 11.55 -10.45
N LYS A 186 19.55 10.55 -10.98
CA LYS A 186 18.24 10.74 -11.63
C LYS A 186 17.21 11.31 -10.66
N ALA A 187 17.16 10.81 -9.44
CA ALA A 187 16.26 11.32 -8.41
C ALA A 187 16.53 12.80 -8.09
N GLN A 188 17.80 13.22 -8.06
CA GLN A 188 18.19 14.61 -7.84
C GLN A 188 17.81 15.51 -9.03
N GLU A 189 17.98 15.04 -10.27
CA GLU A 189 17.57 15.77 -11.49
C GLU A 189 16.06 16.04 -11.47
N TRP A 190 15.25 15.03 -11.20
CA TRP A 190 13.78 15.16 -11.09
C TRP A 190 13.36 16.02 -9.89
N SER A 191 14.06 15.92 -8.76
CA SER A 191 13.82 16.77 -7.60
C SER A 191 14.04 18.25 -7.95
N ASN A 192 15.14 18.59 -8.64
CA ASN A 192 15.44 19.96 -9.04
C ASN A 192 14.38 20.54 -9.99
N GLU A 193 13.83 19.70 -10.86
CA GLU A 193 12.80 20.10 -11.83
C GLU A 193 11.44 20.33 -11.14
N LEU A 194 11.10 19.48 -10.17
CA LEU A 194 9.77 19.46 -9.56
C LEU A 194 9.65 20.21 -8.24
N LYS A 195 10.74 20.65 -7.62
CA LYS A 195 10.73 21.32 -6.31
C LYS A 195 9.82 22.55 -6.20
N ASN A 196 9.53 23.22 -7.32
CA ASN A 196 8.67 24.39 -7.38
C ASN A 196 7.32 24.11 -8.05
N GLU A 197 6.99 22.83 -8.35
CA GLU A 197 5.74 22.46 -8.98
C GLU A 197 4.63 22.29 -7.91
N PRO A 198 3.66 23.22 -7.82
CA PRO A 198 2.65 23.18 -6.74
C PRO A 198 1.65 22.04 -6.86
N ARG A 199 1.57 21.40 -8.02
CA ARG A 199 0.70 20.24 -8.25
C ARG A 199 1.35 18.92 -7.86
N LEU A 200 2.68 18.89 -7.67
CA LEU A 200 3.33 17.69 -7.15
C LEU A 200 2.86 17.44 -5.71
N GLU A 201 2.32 16.25 -5.47
CA GLU A 201 1.95 15.82 -4.13
C GLU A 201 3.12 15.09 -3.46
N TRP A 202 3.76 14.14 -4.17
CA TRP A 202 5.02 13.50 -3.79
C TRP A 202 5.64 12.69 -4.92
N ILE A 203 6.91 12.29 -4.71
CA ILE A 203 7.57 11.21 -5.44
C ILE A 203 7.60 9.98 -4.52
N GLU A 204 6.97 8.88 -4.96
CA GLU A 204 6.86 7.63 -4.21
C GLU A 204 8.07 6.76 -4.47
N GLN A 205 8.75 6.32 -3.41
CA GLN A 205 9.90 5.41 -3.44
C GLN A 205 10.86 5.67 -4.63
N PRO A 206 11.50 6.84 -4.72
CA PRO A 206 12.36 7.16 -5.86
C PRO A 206 13.60 6.27 -5.97
N LEU A 207 14.19 5.91 -4.83
CA LEU A 207 15.41 5.14 -4.74
C LEU A 207 15.13 3.71 -4.24
N PRO A 208 16.07 2.76 -4.49
CA PRO A 208 15.99 1.42 -3.91
C PRO A 208 15.67 1.46 -2.41
N SER A 209 14.88 0.52 -1.93
CA SER A 209 14.39 0.46 -0.54
C SER A 209 15.50 0.55 0.51
N LYS A 210 16.70 0.04 0.19
CA LYS A 210 17.89 0.04 1.06
C LYS A 210 18.66 1.36 1.09
N ASP A 211 18.39 2.28 0.17
CA ASP A 211 19.08 3.58 0.12
C ASP A 211 18.41 4.61 1.04
N ILE A 212 18.37 4.27 2.33
CA ILE A 212 17.70 5.06 3.37
C ILE A 212 18.29 6.47 3.45
N GLU A 213 19.61 6.60 3.41
CA GLU A 213 20.32 7.90 3.45
C GLU A 213 19.90 8.80 2.28
N GLY A 214 19.88 8.25 1.06
CA GLY A 214 19.46 8.98 -0.15
C GLY A 214 17.98 9.42 -0.05
N LEU A 215 17.10 8.57 0.46
CA LEU A 215 15.68 8.90 0.66
C LEU A 215 15.50 10.05 1.65
N PHE A 216 16.18 10.01 2.81
CA PHE A 216 16.14 11.12 3.77
C PHE A 216 16.71 12.41 3.18
N SER A 217 17.82 12.34 2.44
CA SER A 217 18.41 13.50 1.78
C SER A 217 17.46 14.15 0.76
N LEU A 218 16.79 13.36 -0.07
CA LEU A 218 15.79 13.86 -1.03
C LEU A 218 14.58 14.50 -0.34
N ALA A 219 14.12 13.92 0.77
CA ALA A 219 12.96 14.41 1.51
C ALA A 219 13.17 15.80 2.13
N THR A 220 14.41 16.27 2.24
CA THR A 220 14.69 17.66 2.65
C THR A 220 14.43 18.69 1.53
N GLN A 221 14.26 18.23 0.29
CA GLN A 221 14.18 19.09 -0.89
C GLN A 221 12.80 19.05 -1.56
N ILE A 222 12.13 17.90 -1.48
CA ILE A 222 10.88 17.63 -2.17
C ILE A 222 10.04 16.61 -1.38
N PRO A 223 8.70 16.65 -1.44
CA PRO A 223 7.87 15.64 -0.79
C PRO A 223 8.16 14.23 -1.31
N ILE A 224 8.57 13.34 -0.42
CA ILE A 224 8.84 11.93 -0.72
C ILE A 224 7.86 11.07 0.07
N ALA A 225 7.27 10.06 -0.62
CA ALA A 225 6.52 9.00 0.02
C ALA A 225 7.35 7.71 0.06
N LEU A 226 7.37 7.01 1.19
CA LEU A 226 7.94 5.66 1.28
C LEU A 226 6.87 4.60 1.07
N ASP A 227 7.20 3.54 0.34
CA ASP A 227 6.40 2.34 0.11
C ASP A 227 7.22 1.08 0.46
N GLU A 228 8.03 0.57 -0.46
CA GLU A 228 8.80 -0.66 -0.27
C GLU A 228 9.75 -0.58 0.92
N SER A 229 10.31 0.59 1.22
CA SER A 229 11.15 0.79 2.39
C SER A 229 10.42 0.57 3.72
N LEU A 230 9.11 0.89 3.80
CA LEU A 230 8.31 0.67 5.01
C LEU A 230 8.04 -0.81 5.27
N VAL A 231 8.01 -1.63 4.22
CA VAL A 231 7.86 -3.08 4.31
C VAL A 231 9.18 -3.73 4.71
N GLU A 232 10.28 -3.33 4.06
CA GLU A 232 11.62 -3.90 4.32
C GLU A 232 12.19 -3.45 5.68
N PHE A 233 11.90 -2.21 6.10
CA PHE A 233 12.39 -1.60 7.35
C PHE A 233 11.24 -1.02 8.18
N PRO A 234 10.48 -1.85 8.92
CA PRO A 234 9.28 -1.41 9.65
C PRO A 234 9.52 -0.28 10.66
N TYR A 235 10.76 -0.10 11.17
CA TYR A 235 11.09 1.00 12.07
C TYR A 235 10.91 2.39 11.42
N LEU A 236 10.98 2.47 10.09
CA LEU A 236 10.75 3.71 9.32
C LEU A 236 9.32 4.22 9.50
N ARG A 237 8.36 3.36 9.78
CA ARG A 237 6.98 3.75 10.07
C ARG A 237 6.88 4.75 11.23
N LYS A 238 7.81 4.67 12.21
CA LYS A 238 7.89 5.59 13.37
C LYS A 238 8.84 6.77 13.15
N THR A 239 9.87 6.59 12.33
CA THR A 239 10.93 7.60 12.17
C THR A 239 10.77 8.49 10.95
N TRP A 240 10.07 8.01 9.91
CA TRP A 240 9.75 8.79 8.71
C TRP A 240 8.59 9.74 8.98
N LYS A 241 8.79 11.05 8.78
CA LYS A 241 7.83 12.10 9.12
C LYS A 241 7.12 12.72 7.91
N SER A 242 7.35 12.17 6.71
CA SER A 242 6.66 12.57 5.48
C SER A 242 5.66 11.48 5.08
N TRP A 243 5.24 11.46 3.83
CA TRP A 243 4.22 10.54 3.33
C TRP A 243 4.60 9.07 3.48
N GLN A 244 3.65 8.26 3.92
CA GLN A 244 3.77 6.82 4.09
C GLN A 244 2.70 6.11 3.28
N ILE A 245 3.11 5.23 2.36
CA ILE A 245 2.19 4.34 1.64
C ILE A 245 2.11 3.04 2.44
N ARG A 246 1.02 2.88 3.17
CA ARG A 246 0.82 1.71 4.03
C ARG A 246 0.06 0.63 3.28
N ARG A 247 0.45 -0.61 3.53
CA ARG A 247 -0.16 -1.80 2.92
C ARG A 247 -0.78 -2.66 4.03
N PRO A 248 -2.05 -2.38 4.45
CA PRO A 248 -2.64 -3.03 5.63
C PRO A 248 -2.48 -4.54 5.65
N ALA A 249 -2.71 -5.20 4.51
CA ALA A 249 -2.60 -6.64 4.39
C ALA A 249 -1.16 -7.21 4.51
N LEU A 250 -0.13 -6.35 4.64
CA LEU A 250 1.27 -6.73 4.83
C LEU A 250 1.89 -6.07 6.07
N ASP A 251 1.22 -5.09 6.65
CA ASP A 251 1.75 -4.26 7.75
C ASP A 251 1.62 -4.92 9.13
N GLY A 252 0.92 -6.03 9.21
CA GLY A 252 0.69 -6.73 10.46
C GLY A 252 -0.73 -6.57 11.02
N ASP A 253 -0.89 -6.51 12.34
CA ASP A 253 -2.20 -6.42 12.98
C ASP A 253 -2.95 -5.13 12.57
N PRO A 254 -4.10 -5.21 11.88
CA PRO A 254 -4.83 -4.04 11.42
C PRO A 254 -5.36 -3.17 12.56
N ARG A 255 -5.57 -3.73 13.76
CA ARG A 255 -6.01 -2.98 14.95
C ARG A 255 -4.93 -2.02 15.43
N LEU A 256 -3.65 -2.39 15.28
CA LEU A 256 -2.51 -1.53 15.61
C LEU A 256 -2.32 -0.46 14.53
N LEU A 257 -2.42 -0.82 13.25
CA LEU A 257 -2.33 0.14 12.15
C LEU A 257 -3.38 1.25 12.28
N LEU A 258 -4.64 0.90 12.59
CA LEU A 258 -5.70 1.90 12.79
C LEU A 258 -5.35 2.85 13.94
N LYS A 259 -4.86 2.33 15.07
CA LYS A 259 -4.41 3.17 16.19
C LYS A 259 -3.25 4.08 15.83
N GLU A 260 -2.28 3.59 15.04
CA GLU A 260 -1.16 4.41 14.56
C GLU A 260 -1.67 5.56 13.68
N ILE A 261 -2.59 5.29 12.76
CA ILE A 261 -3.18 6.31 11.87
C ILE A 261 -3.97 7.36 12.68
N GLU A 262 -4.70 6.95 13.70
CA GLU A 262 -5.47 7.86 14.56
C GLU A 262 -4.59 8.74 15.46
N GLN A 263 -3.40 8.27 15.82
CA GLN A 263 -2.52 8.93 16.80
C GLN A 263 -1.39 9.75 16.18
N GLU A 264 -1.07 9.51 14.91
CA GLU A 264 0.09 10.12 14.28
C GLU A 264 -0.31 11.31 13.39
N ASP A 265 0.47 12.42 13.52
CA ASP A 265 0.55 13.51 12.54
C ASP A 265 1.18 13.06 11.20
N SER A 266 1.28 11.75 10.95
CA SER A 266 1.89 11.22 9.73
C SER A 266 0.91 11.32 8.56
N GLN A 267 1.42 11.80 7.43
CA GLN A 267 0.69 11.80 6.17
C GLN A 267 0.63 10.36 5.64
N THR A 268 -0.42 9.63 6.01
CA THR A 268 -0.60 8.22 5.66
C THR A 268 -1.60 8.03 4.54
N VAL A 269 -1.26 7.17 3.58
CA VAL A 269 -2.11 6.73 2.47
C VAL A 269 -2.20 5.21 2.49
N ILE A 270 -3.41 4.68 2.28
CA ILE A 270 -3.71 3.25 2.23
C ILE A 270 -4.09 2.87 0.80
#